data_501167c6a86e6efcab732355e60068e5
#
_entry.id   501167c6a86e6efcab732355e60068e5
#
_cell.length_a   1.000
_cell.length_b   1.000
_cell.length_c   1.000
_cell.angle_alpha   90.00
_cell.angle_beta   90.00
_cell.angle_gamma   90.00
#
_symmetry.space_group_name_H-M   'P 1'
#
loop_
_entity.id
_entity.type
_entity.pdbx_description
1 polymer ?
#
loop_
_entity_poly.entity_id
_entity_poly.type
_entity_poly.pdbx_seq_one_letter_code
_entity_poly.pdbx_strand_id
1 'polypeptide(L)' 'MNEIDLSKEFNSVNADINIKCAGNGWVLDISGRSSEDEWKSTTILCDSLDVVMSYLTEHSQMKMD' A
#
# COMPACT_ATOMS: atom_id res chain seq x y z
N MET A 1 -7.83 0.54 -15.36
CA MET A 1 -6.72 0.63 -14.46
C MET A 1 -7.01 -0.12 -13.15
N ASN A 2 -6.09 -0.91 -12.72
CA ASN A 2 -6.32 -1.77 -11.57
C ASN A 2 -5.68 -1.18 -10.33
N GLU A 3 -6.47 -0.44 -9.59
CA GLU A 3 -6.01 0.08 -8.31
C GLU A 3 -6.41 -0.89 -7.21
N ILE A 4 -5.50 -1.09 -6.29
CA ILE A 4 -5.76 -1.92 -5.13
C ILE A 4 -6.40 -1.04 -4.06
N ASP A 5 -7.49 -1.53 -3.51
CA ASP A 5 -8.15 -0.83 -2.41
C ASP A 5 -7.54 -1.34 -1.11
N LEU A 6 -6.72 -0.51 -0.48
CA LEU A 6 -6.00 -0.92 0.73
C LEU A 6 -6.96 -1.27 1.86
N SER A 7 -8.08 -0.57 1.95
CA SER A 7 -9.03 -0.82 3.03
C SER A 7 -9.72 -2.18 2.89
N LYS A 8 -9.72 -2.74 1.68
CA LYS A 8 -10.25 -4.08 1.46
C LYS A 8 -9.18 -5.15 1.64
N GLU A 9 -7.92 -4.80 1.34
CA GLU A 9 -6.82 -5.74 1.45
C GLU A 9 -6.37 -5.90 2.89
N PHE A 10 -6.42 -4.84 3.67
CA PHE A 10 -5.90 -4.82 5.03
C PHE A 10 -6.93 -4.30 6.02
N ASN A 11 -6.97 -4.94 7.17
CA ASN A 11 -7.73 -4.43 8.30
C ASN A 11 -6.94 -3.36 9.04
N SER A 12 -5.63 -3.57 9.13
CA SER A 12 -4.71 -2.59 9.68
C SER A 12 -3.41 -2.71 8.89
N VAL A 13 -2.61 -1.65 8.91
CA VAL A 13 -1.37 -1.60 8.14
C VAL A 13 -0.20 -1.28 9.06
N ASN A 14 0.98 -1.75 8.66
CA ASN A 14 2.22 -1.38 9.32
C ASN A 14 2.49 0.10 9.03
N ALA A 15 3.02 0.81 10.03
CA ALA A 15 3.36 2.21 9.86
C ALA A 15 4.48 2.40 8.81
N ASP A 16 5.33 1.41 8.65
CA ASP A 16 6.41 1.49 7.68
C ASP A 16 5.92 1.10 6.30
N ILE A 17 6.32 1.88 5.31
CA ILE A 17 6.01 1.63 3.92
C ILE A 17 7.29 1.83 3.11
N ASN A 18 7.57 0.93 2.19
CA ASN A 18 8.76 1.03 1.35
C ASN A 18 8.40 1.53 -0.03
N ILE A 19 9.13 2.53 -0.51
CA ILE A 19 8.91 3.11 -1.82
C ILE A 19 10.21 3.01 -2.59
N LYS A 20 10.17 2.39 -3.76
CA LYS A 20 11.34 2.26 -4.62
C LYS A 20 11.05 2.89 -5.96
N CYS A 21 12.06 3.58 -6.49
CA CYS A 21 11.97 4.16 -7.82
C CYS A 21 12.42 3.11 -8.83
N ALA A 22 11.58 2.85 -9.81
CA ALA A 22 11.91 1.93 -10.90
C ALA A 22 12.04 2.75 -12.19
N GLY A 23 12.56 2.11 -13.25
CA GLY A 23 12.78 2.81 -14.51
C GLY A 23 11.52 3.40 -15.11
N ASN A 24 10.39 2.73 -14.93
CA ASN A 24 9.12 3.15 -15.52
C ASN A 24 8.08 3.53 -14.48
N GLY A 25 8.49 3.79 -13.25
CA GLY A 25 7.51 4.14 -12.23
C GLY A 25 8.03 3.90 -10.84
N TRP A 26 7.13 3.50 -9.95
CA TRP A 26 7.40 3.36 -8.53
C TRP A 26 6.87 2.03 -8.04
N VAL A 27 7.54 1.48 -7.04
CA VAL A 27 7.10 0.24 -6.40
C VAL A 27 6.85 0.53 -4.93
N LEU A 28 5.66 0.19 -4.48
CA LEU A 28 5.27 0.34 -3.07
C LEU A 28 5.17 -1.03 -2.43
N ASP A 29 5.78 -1.20 -1.28
CA ASP A 29 5.61 -2.40 -0.46
C ASP A 29 4.86 -2.01 0.81
N ILE A 30 3.67 -2.57 0.97
CA ILE A 30 2.82 -2.30 2.13
C ILE A 30 2.53 -3.61 2.83
N SER A 31 2.68 -3.59 4.15
CA SER A 31 2.42 -4.78 4.98
C SER A 31 1.36 -4.44 6.01
N GLY A 32 0.69 -5.47 6.50
CA GLY A 32 -0.32 -5.27 7.52
C GLY A 32 -1.06 -6.56 7.81
N ARG A 33 -2.19 -6.44 8.51
CA ARG A 33 -3.04 -7.58 8.83
C ARG A 33 -4.27 -7.57 7.97
N SER A 34 -4.59 -8.73 7.41
CA SER A 34 -5.78 -8.90 6.60
C SER A 34 -7.03 -8.94 7.49
N SER A 35 -8.20 -9.04 6.84
CA SER A 35 -9.45 -9.18 7.57
C SER A 35 -9.51 -10.47 8.37
N GLU A 36 -8.65 -11.43 8.06
CA GLU A 36 -8.57 -12.70 8.78
C GLU A 36 -7.50 -12.67 9.87
N ASP A 37 -6.99 -11.48 10.16
CA ASP A 37 -5.98 -11.26 11.19
C ASP A 37 -4.66 -11.97 10.89
N GLU A 38 -4.37 -12.15 9.62
CA GLU A 38 -3.11 -12.73 9.18
C GLU A 38 -2.21 -11.65 8.61
N TRP A 39 -0.93 -11.73 8.93
CA TRP A 39 0.05 -10.80 8.40
C TRP A 39 0.26 -11.06 6.92
N LYS A 40 0.21 -10.01 6.13
CA LYS A 40 0.46 -10.13 4.70
C LYS A 40 1.17 -8.89 4.20
N SER A 41 1.77 -9.00 3.05
CA SER A 41 2.40 -7.87 2.39
C SER A 41 1.97 -7.85 0.93
N THR A 42 1.96 -6.66 0.36
CA THR A 42 1.51 -6.45 -1.01
C THR A 42 2.49 -5.50 -1.69
N THR A 43 2.85 -5.84 -2.91
CA THR A 43 3.68 -4.99 -3.74
C THR A 43 2.80 -4.36 -4.81
N ILE A 44 2.84 -3.04 -4.90
CA ILE A 44 1.99 -2.29 -5.81
C ILE A 44 2.88 -1.54 -6.80
N LEU A 45 2.60 -1.72 -8.09
CA LEU A 45 3.29 -0.99 -9.14
C LEU A 45 2.52 0.27 -9.47
N CYS A 46 3.19 1.41 -9.37
CA CYS A 46 2.60 2.70 -9.65
C CYS A 46 3.30 3.31 -10.85
N ASP A 47 2.54 3.81 -11.80
CA ASP A 47 3.12 4.39 -13.01
C ASP A 47 3.33 5.90 -12.92
N SER A 48 2.91 6.51 -11.83
CA SER A 48 3.12 7.94 -11.62
C SER A 48 3.19 8.26 -10.14
N LEU A 49 3.75 9.42 -9.82
CA LEU A 49 3.83 9.86 -8.43
C LEU A 49 2.44 10.15 -7.86
N ASP A 50 1.51 10.58 -8.70
CA ASP A 50 0.14 10.84 -8.25
C ASP A 50 -0.49 9.58 -7.66
N VAL A 51 -0.24 8.44 -8.29
CA VAL A 51 -0.75 7.16 -7.79
C VAL A 51 -0.10 6.82 -6.45
N VAL A 52 1.21 7.05 -6.35
CA VAL A 52 1.92 6.83 -5.08
C VAL A 52 1.30 7.68 -3.97
N MET A 53 1.05 8.95 -4.25
CA MET A 53 0.48 9.85 -3.26
C MET A 53 -0.92 9.41 -2.83
N SER A 54 -1.71 8.89 -3.76
CA SER A 54 -3.03 8.37 -3.44
C SER A 54 -2.94 7.22 -2.43
N TYR A 55 -2.03 6.29 -2.66
CA TYR A 55 -1.84 5.17 -1.75
C TYR A 55 -1.31 5.63 -0.39
N LEU A 56 -0.39 6.59 -0.39
CA LEU A 56 0.13 7.10 0.87
C LEU A 56 -0.96 7.79 1.68
N THR A 57 -1.84 8.54 1.01
CA THR A 57 -2.95 9.20 1.68
C THR A 57 -3.90 8.18 2.30
N GLU A 58 -4.24 7.15 1.53
CA GLU A 58 -5.12 6.11 2.04
C GLU A 58 -4.47 5.36 3.20
N HIS A 59 -3.20 5.04 3.06
CA HIS A 59 -2.44 4.36 4.11
C HIS A 59 -2.44 5.18 5.40
N SER A 60 -2.28 6.49 5.29
CA SER A 60 -2.21 7.35 6.47
C SER A 60 -3.53 7.44 7.22
N GLN A 61 -4.63 7.11 6.55
CA GLN A 61 -5.96 7.16 7.16
C GLN A 61 -6.40 5.82 7.72
N MET A 62 -5.62 4.78 7.49
CA MET A 62 -5.94 3.45 7.96
C MET A 62 -5.42 3.23 9.37
N LYS A 63 -6.00 2.24 10.04
CA LYS A 63 -5.57 1.88 11.37
C LYS A 63 -4.16 1.32 11.30
N MET A 64 -3.29 1.82 12.17
CA MET A 64 -1.92 1.33 12.26
C MET A 64 -1.85 0.14 13.20
N ASP A 65 -1.08 -0.84 12.79
CA ASP A 65 -0.91 -2.07 13.58
C ASP A 65 0.23 -1.89 14.57
#